data_7f21c1bb96fa7ad934649c6fc929ac18
#
_entry.id   7f21c1bb96fa7ad934649c6fc929ac18
#
_cell.length_a   1.000
_cell.length_b   1.000
_cell.length_c   1.000
_cell.angle_alpha   90.00
_cell.angle_beta   90.00
_cell.angle_gamma   90.00
#
_symmetry.space_group_name_H-M   'P 1'
#
loop_
_entity.id
_entity.type
_entity.pdbx_description
1 polymer ?
#
loop_
_entity_poly.entity_id
_entity_poly.type
_entity_poly.pdbx_seq_one_letter_code
_entity_poly.pdbx_strand_id
1 'polypeptide(L)'
;MKKKIVNVVLFLAVLAAALGMTFYVGNNAMSVLLYNFVFLGIIAVVYVVGLFGGMFRMNRLAQSLGDAAQELEDMFKMPGRVAPDKIESMNGIFHNHYLDAKMKAFTDGIAKSQEGIVDIEEYINEEDLDLHIHKKLLEMAPDLFTSIGILGTFVGLVWGLKDFQPANYEAMTSSVSSLVDGIKVAFLTSIYGIAFSIVYTSGMKSEYSALTENLQLFLDKFHTYVMPSAETESMNLLVASQKNQTAAMNQMAEQFSVKMADSFEKVITPTFKKMNDSLDTLVSSVTKCQEDAVKEILDAFLKEMNTSFEIQFADFGKALTQLKDAQTDNTNYTTNLYQAMSKQLSDAYVEHEQTMKKMIEESTGLQKEYILSLIHI
;
A
#
# COMPACT_ATOMS: atom_id res chain seq x y z
N MET A 1 -2.58 8.76 -25.22
CA MET A 1 -2.01 9.27 -26.50
C MET A 1 -1.40 10.66 -26.37
N LYS A 2 -2.03 11.65 -25.75
CA LYS A 2 -1.52 13.04 -25.65
C LYS A 2 -0.14 13.15 -25.00
N LYS A 3 0.13 12.46 -23.87
CA LYS A 3 1.42 12.53 -23.14
C LYS A 3 2.59 11.98 -23.98
N LYS A 4 2.43 10.87 -24.71
CA LYS A 4 3.45 10.35 -25.63
C LYS A 4 3.91 11.38 -26.66
N ILE A 5 2.94 12.07 -27.24
CA ILE A 5 3.20 13.10 -28.25
C ILE A 5 3.99 14.25 -27.62
N VAL A 6 3.62 14.67 -26.41
CA VAL A 6 4.31 15.75 -25.69
C VAL A 6 5.79 15.42 -25.45
N ASN A 7 6.11 14.22 -24.95
CA ASN A 7 7.50 13.81 -24.68
C ASN A 7 8.34 13.72 -25.95
N VAL A 8 7.75 13.23 -27.05
CA VAL A 8 8.42 13.20 -28.36
C VAL A 8 8.64 14.60 -28.91
N VAL A 9 7.63 15.47 -28.81
CA VAL A 9 7.72 16.87 -29.25
C VAL A 9 8.76 17.64 -28.46
N LEU A 10 8.82 17.46 -27.13
CA LEU A 10 9.82 18.09 -26.28
C LEU A 10 11.24 17.62 -26.66
N PHE A 11 11.43 16.30 -26.87
CA PHE A 11 12.69 15.76 -27.35
C PHE A 11 13.10 16.38 -28.67
N LEU A 12 12.21 16.41 -29.65
CA LEU A 12 12.51 17.00 -30.96
C LEU A 12 12.79 18.50 -30.89
N ALA A 13 12.09 19.22 -30.01
CA ALA A 13 12.32 20.65 -29.80
C ALA A 13 13.73 20.93 -29.23
N VAL A 14 14.12 20.15 -28.19
CA VAL A 14 15.47 20.28 -27.59
C VAL A 14 16.53 19.85 -28.59
N LEU A 15 16.29 18.77 -29.34
CA LEU A 15 17.24 18.31 -30.37
C LEU A 15 17.40 19.36 -31.47
N ALA A 16 16.32 19.96 -31.93
CA ALA A 16 16.36 21.04 -32.94
C ALA A 16 17.08 22.27 -32.40
N ALA A 17 16.86 22.66 -31.15
CA ALA A 17 17.57 23.76 -30.50
C ALA A 17 19.06 23.46 -30.38
N ALA A 18 19.45 22.25 -29.97
CA ALA A 18 20.82 21.81 -29.86
C ALA A 18 21.53 21.81 -31.23
N LEU A 19 20.87 21.32 -32.28
CA LEU A 19 21.36 21.36 -33.65
C LEU A 19 21.54 22.82 -34.12
N GLY A 20 20.56 23.67 -33.90
CA GLY A 20 20.63 25.11 -34.23
C GLY A 20 21.81 25.79 -33.52
N MET A 21 22.02 25.55 -32.24
CA MET A 21 23.17 26.05 -31.49
C MET A 21 24.50 25.52 -32.05
N THR A 22 24.55 24.23 -32.40
CA THR A 22 25.75 23.63 -33.00
C THR A 22 26.15 24.35 -34.29
N PHE A 23 25.19 24.60 -35.18
CA PHE A 23 25.46 25.33 -36.43
C PHE A 23 25.83 26.79 -36.19
N TYR A 24 25.12 27.48 -35.29
CA TYR A 24 25.37 28.88 -34.99
C TYR A 24 26.76 29.11 -34.38
N VAL A 25 27.17 28.31 -33.40
CA VAL A 25 28.43 28.44 -32.69
C VAL A 25 29.59 27.85 -33.50
N GLY A 26 29.33 26.78 -34.26
CA GLY A 26 30.35 26.08 -35.06
C GLY A 26 30.93 26.89 -36.21
N ASN A 27 30.26 27.97 -36.61
CA ASN A 27 30.73 28.95 -37.62
C ASN A 27 31.51 28.32 -38.80
N ASN A 28 30.99 27.20 -39.35
CA ASN A 28 31.57 26.40 -40.44
C ASN A 28 32.93 25.68 -40.12
N ALA A 29 33.40 25.69 -38.90
CA ALA A 29 34.57 24.89 -38.51
C ALA A 29 34.16 23.40 -38.46
N MET A 30 34.55 22.63 -39.47
CA MET A 30 34.15 21.24 -39.65
C MET A 30 34.51 20.34 -38.45
N SER A 31 35.65 20.59 -37.81
CA SER A 31 36.10 19.85 -36.62
C SER A 31 35.21 20.09 -35.42
N VAL A 32 34.77 21.33 -35.18
CA VAL A 32 33.85 21.73 -34.11
C VAL A 32 32.47 21.11 -34.32
N LEU A 33 31.97 21.15 -35.55
CA LEU A 33 30.70 20.55 -35.92
C LEU A 33 30.71 19.03 -35.71
N LEU A 34 31.73 18.33 -36.23
CA LEU A 34 31.84 16.89 -36.10
C LEU A 34 31.84 16.43 -34.64
N TYR A 35 32.63 17.11 -33.81
CA TYR A 35 32.76 16.80 -32.40
C TYR A 35 31.40 16.94 -31.66
N ASN A 36 30.73 18.08 -31.84
CA ASN A 36 29.43 18.31 -31.22
C ASN A 36 28.37 17.32 -31.70
N PHE A 37 28.39 16.94 -33.01
CA PHE A 37 27.45 15.92 -33.52
C PHE A 37 27.68 14.55 -32.93
N VAL A 38 28.92 14.16 -32.62
CA VAL A 38 29.21 12.86 -31.96
C VAL A 38 28.60 12.86 -30.55
N PHE A 39 28.86 13.90 -29.75
CA PHE A 39 28.29 13.97 -28.40
C PHE A 39 26.77 14.09 -28.42
N LEU A 40 26.22 14.94 -29.27
CA LEU A 40 24.79 15.07 -29.43
C LEU A 40 24.13 13.74 -29.89
N GLY A 41 24.79 13.01 -30.79
CA GLY A 41 24.36 11.70 -31.24
C GLY A 41 24.32 10.67 -30.12
N ILE A 42 25.35 10.62 -29.27
CA ILE A 42 25.40 9.74 -28.11
C ILE A 42 24.22 10.05 -27.14
N ILE A 43 24.05 11.33 -26.80
CA ILE A 43 22.96 11.80 -25.93
C ILE A 43 21.59 11.43 -26.54
N ALA A 44 21.40 11.69 -27.84
CA ALA A 44 20.16 11.37 -28.53
C ALA A 44 19.86 9.86 -28.53
N VAL A 45 20.85 9.00 -28.73
CA VAL A 45 20.69 7.55 -28.67
C VAL A 45 20.25 7.10 -27.27
N VAL A 46 20.93 7.57 -26.22
CA VAL A 46 20.56 7.25 -24.83
C VAL A 46 19.14 7.72 -24.52
N TYR A 47 18.76 8.93 -24.97
CA TYR A 47 17.42 9.47 -24.81
C TYR A 47 16.37 8.59 -25.50
N VAL A 48 16.60 8.21 -26.75
CA VAL A 48 15.69 7.37 -27.54
C VAL A 48 15.52 6.00 -26.89
N VAL A 49 16.61 5.39 -26.41
CA VAL A 49 16.55 4.13 -25.67
C VAL A 49 15.69 4.27 -24.41
N GLY A 50 15.87 5.34 -23.64
CA GLY A 50 15.05 5.63 -22.46
C GLY A 50 13.57 5.90 -22.81
N LEU A 51 13.30 6.61 -23.90
CA LEU A 51 11.97 6.91 -24.39
C LEU A 51 11.21 5.62 -24.77
N PHE A 52 11.81 4.78 -25.60
CA PHE A 52 11.16 3.55 -26.08
C PHE A 52 11.19 2.42 -25.04
N GLY A 53 12.28 2.26 -24.33
CA GLY A 53 12.48 1.22 -23.31
C GLY A 53 11.73 1.49 -22.02
N GLY A 54 11.53 2.77 -21.67
CA GLY A 54 10.94 3.20 -20.41
C GLY A 54 9.60 3.92 -20.55
N MET A 55 9.63 5.18 -21.02
CA MET A 55 8.45 6.05 -21.01
C MET A 55 7.27 5.46 -21.79
N PHE A 56 7.51 4.86 -22.96
CA PHE A 56 6.42 4.24 -23.73
C PHE A 56 5.88 2.97 -23.08
N ARG A 57 6.73 2.23 -22.35
CA ARG A 57 6.30 1.06 -21.58
C ARG A 57 5.45 1.49 -20.40
N MET A 58 5.87 2.50 -19.62
CA MET A 58 5.08 3.08 -18.54
C MET A 58 3.71 3.56 -19.02
N ASN A 59 3.70 4.32 -20.11
CA ASN A 59 2.46 4.84 -20.67
C ASN A 59 1.50 3.73 -21.14
N ARG A 60 2.04 2.63 -21.72
CA ARG A 60 1.22 1.48 -22.10
C ARG A 60 0.62 0.79 -20.90
N LEU A 61 1.40 0.56 -19.83
CA LEU A 61 0.91 -0.02 -18.58
C LEU A 61 -0.13 0.88 -17.92
N ALA A 62 0.13 2.20 -17.85
CA ALA A 62 -0.81 3.16 -17.31
C ALA A 62 -2.16 3.17 -18.05
N GLN A 63 -2.12 3.10 -19.38
CA GLN A 63 -3.35 2.99 -20.18
C GLN A 63 -4.08 1.68 -19.92
N SER A 64 -3.37 0.54 -19.93
CA SER A 64 -3.98 -0.76 -19.64
C SER A 64 -4.65 -0.80 -18.25
N LEU A 65 -4.02 -0.23 -17.24
CA LEU A 65 -4.60 -0.14 -15.88
C LEU A 65 -5.81 0.79 -15.84
N GLY A 66 -5.72 1.96 -16.50
CA GLY A 66 -6.84 2.91 -16.55
C GLY A 66 -8.05 2.37 -17.33
N ASP A 67 -7.80 1.70 -18.47
CA ASP A 67 -8.86 1.09 -19.28
C ASP A 67 -9.51 -0.06 -18.51
N ALA A 68 -8.72 -0.91 -17.83
CA ALA A 68 -9.23 -1.98 -16.97
C ALA A 68 -10.05 -1.44 -15.80
N ALA A 69 -9.60 -0.35 -15.14
CA ALA A 69 -10.36 0.29 -14.07
C ALA A 69 -11.75 0.77 -14.54
N GLN A 70 -11.83 1.29 -15.75
CA GLN A 70 -13.08 1.75 -16.34
C GLN A 70 -13.97 0.57 -16.74
N GLU A 71 -13.38 -0.49 -17.30
CA GLU A 71 -14.10 -1.71 -17.68
C GLU A 71 -14.68 -2.42 -16.45
N LEU A 72 -13.99 -2.44 -15.31
CA LEU A 72 -14.50 -2.96 -14.05
C LEU A 72 -15.77 -2.23 -13.60
N GLU A 73 -15.79 -0.90 -13.70
CA GLU A 73 -16.98 -0.10 -13.35
C GLU A 73 -18.16 -0.38 -14.28
N ASP A 74 -17.89 -0.59 -15.56
CA ASP A 74 -18.93 -0.90 -16.56
C ASP A 74 -19.46 -2.34 -16.39
N MET A 75 -18.61 -3.30 -16.07
CA MET A 75 -18.98 -4.71 -15.83
C MET A 75 -19.78 -4.89 -14.54
N PHE A 76 -19.37 -4.26 -13.45
CA PHE A 76 -19.93 -4.42 -12.11
C PHE A 76 -20.58 -3.10 -11.66
N LYS A 77 -21.83 -2.90 -12.04
CA LYS A 77 -22.59 -1.66 -11.74
C LYS A 77 -22.91 -1.46 -10.25
N MET A 78 -22.73 -2.47 -9.40
CA MET A 78 -22.97 -2.40 -7.96
C MET A 78 -21.70 -2.74 -7.20
N PRO A 79 -21.33 -1.93 -6.18
CA PRO A 79 -20.24 -2.26 -5.29
C PRO A 79 -20.53 -3.58 -4.54
N GLY A 80 -19.51 -4.40 -4.34
CA GLY A 80 -19.62 -5.61 -3.55
C GLY A 80 -18.67 -6.71 -3.98
N ARG A 81 -18.75 -7.85 -3.26
CA ARG A 81 -17.95 -9.03 -3.58
C ARG A 81 -18.59 -9.81 -4.73
N VAL A 82 -17.80 -10.04 -5.74
CA VAL A 82 -18.18 -10.82 -6.93
C VAL A 82 -17.92 -12.30 -6.69
N ALA A 83 -18.73 -13.17 -7.27
CA ALA A 83 -18.52 -14.62 -7.19
C ALA A 83 -17.23 -15.05 -7.94
N PRO A 84 -16.51 -16.09 -7.47
CA PRO A 84 -15.23 -16.50 -8.02
C PRO A 84 -15.24 -16.80 -9.53
N ASP A 85 -16.31 -17.37 -10.04
CA ASP A 85 -16.51 -17.66 -11.48
C ASP A 85 -16.52 -16.40 -12.33
N LYS A 86 -17.04 -15.30 -11.81
CA LYS A 86 -17.01 -14.01 -12.48
C LYS A 86 -15.64 -13.33 -12.40
N ILE A 87 -14.85 -13.60 -11.35
CA ILE A 87 -13.47 -13.10 -11.24
C ILE A 87 -12.61 -13.78 -12.33
N GLU A 88 -12.82 -15.06 -12.58
CA GLU A 88 -12.11 -15.78 -13.65
C GLU A 88 -12.42 -15.19 -15.05
N SER A 89 -13.62 -14.65 -15.26
CA SER A 89 -14.00 -14.01 -16.52
C SER A 89 -13.25 -12.70 -16.80
N MET A 90 -12.56 -12.13 -15.81
CA MET A 90 -11.75 -10.91 -15.96
C MET A 90 -10.33 -11.18 -16.48
N ASN A 91 -9.98 -12.45 -16.74
CA ASN A 91 -8.71 -12.78 -17.37
C ASN A 91 -8.62 -12.12 -18.76
N GLY A 92 -7.59 -11.30 -18.97
CA GLY A 92 -7.40 -10.55 -20.21
C GLY A 92 -7.93 -9.11 -20.20
N ILE A 93 -8.49 -8.62 -19.08
CA ILE A 93 -9.06 -7.28 -18.93
C ILE A 93 -8.05 -6.16 -19.24
N PHE A 94 -6.77 -6.38 -18.98
CA PHE A 94 -5.74 -5.36 -19.21
C PHE A 94 -5.32 -5.24 -20.68
N HIS A 95 -5.64 -6.21 -21.52
CA HIS A 95 -5.13 -6.27 -22.90
C HIS A 95 -3.60 -6.11 -22.96
N ASN A 96 -2.93 -6.56 -21.91
CA ASN A 96 -1.49 -6.45 -21.71
C ASN A 96 -0.95 -7.76 -21.13
N HIS A 97 -0.09 -8.43 -21.89
CA HIS A 97 0.43 -9.77 -21.54
C HIS A 97 1.01 -9.87 -20.12
N TYR A 98 1.70 -8.83 -19.65
CA TYR A 98 2.30 -8.84 -18.30
C TYR A 98 1.23 -8.75 -17.22
N LEU A 99 0.32 -7.76 -17.32
CA LEU A 99 -0.73 -7.56 -16.33
C LEU A 99 -1.76 -8.69 -16.36
N ASP A 100 -2.08 -9.22 -17.55
CA ASP A 100 -2.98 -10.38 -17.70
C ASP A 100 -2.39 -11.64 -17.07
N ALA A 101 -1.06 -11.83 -17.16
CA ALA A 101 -0.38 -12.95 -16.49
C ALA A 101 -0.46 -12.79 -14.94
N LYS A 102 -0.35 -11.56 -14.43
CA LYS A 102 -0.51 -11.28 -13.00
C LYS A 102 -1.95 -11.50 -12.53
N MET A 103 -2.94 -11.06 -13.32
CA MET A 103 -4.36 -11.31 -13.05
C MET A 103 -4.68 -12.79 -13.02
N LYS A 104 -4.13 -13.56 -13.96
CA LYS A 104 -4.27 -15.01 -13.97
C LYS A 104 -3.65 -15.66 -12.74
N ALA A 105 -2.46 -15.22 -12.32
CA ALA A 105 -1.83 -15.71 -11.08
C ALA A 105 -2.70 -15.45 -9.85
N PHE A 106 -3.34 -14.28 -9.79
CA PHE A 106 -4.30 -13.93 -8.75
C PHE A 106 -5.54 -14.85 -8.78
N THR A 107 -6.18 -15.06 -9.94
CA THR A 107 -7.34 -15.96 -10.07
C THR A 107 -6.99 -17.41 -9.72
N ASP A 108 -5.81 -17.88 -10.13
CA ASP A 108 -5.28 -19.18 -9.73
C ASP A 108 -5.01 -19.27 -8.22
N GLY A 109 -4.58 -18.16 -7.61
CA GLY A 109 -4.40 -18.02 -6.17
C GLY A 109 -5.70 -18.16 -5.39
N ILE A 110 -6.75 -17.48 -5.83
CA ILE A 110 -8.10 -17.61 -5.24
C ILE A 110 -8.60 -19.06 -5.33
N ALA A 111 -8.44 -19.71 -6.49
CA ALA A 111 -8.90 -21.08 -6.69
C ALA A 111 -8.18 -22.11 -5.79
N LYS A 112 -6.95 -21.84 -5.38
CA LYS A 112 -6.16 -22.71 -4.50
C LYS A 112 -6.34 -22.42 -3.01
N SER A 113 -6.74 -21.21 -2.67
CA SER A 113 -6.93 -20.79 -1.29
C SER A 113 -8.27 -21.31 -0.77
N GLN A 114 -8.24 -22.34 0.08
CA GLN A 114 -9.47 -22.90 0.68
C GLN A 114 -10.07 -22.01 1.75
N GLU A 115 -9.29 -21.16 2.42
CA GLU A 115 -9.74 -20.29 3.52
C GLU A 115 -8.92 -18.97 3.64
N GLY A 116 -8.00 -18.72 2.71
CA GLY A 116 -7.12 -17.55 2.77
C GLY A 116 -7.76 -16.31 2.17
N ILE A 117 -7.52 -15.18 2.81
CA ILE A 117 -7.80 -13.86 2.22
C ILE A 117 -6.70 -13.60 1.20
N VAL A 118 -7.06 -13.49 -0.07
CA VAL A 118 -6.14 -13.20 -1.17
C VAL A 118 -6.42 -11.79 -1.65
N ASP A 119 -5.39 -10.94 -1.71
CA ASP A 119 -5.51 -9.57 -2.20
C ASP A 119 -4.86 -9.41 -3.56
N ILE A 120 -5.47 -8.64 -4.44
CA ILE A 120 -4.93 -8.29 -5.75
C ILE A 120 -3.61 -7.52 -5.64
N GLU A 121 -3.41 -6.75 -4.56
CA GLU A 121 -2.19 -5.99 -4.31
C GLU A 121 -0.96 -6.88 -4.10
N GLU A 122 -1.12 -8.15 -3.70
CA GLU A 122 -0.01 -9.11 -3.63
C GLU A 122 0.54 -9.48 -5.02
N TYR A 123 -0.27 -9.33 -6.08
CA TYR A 123 0.06 -9.72 -7.45
C TYR A 123 0.34 -8.54 -8.37
N ILE A 124 -0.37 -7.42 -8.15
CA ILE A 124 -0.24 -6.20 -8.94
C ILE A 124 -0.01 -5.04 -7.99
N ASN A 125 1.25 -4.64 -7.82
CA ASN A 125 1.69 -3.57 -6.94
C ASN A 125 2.75 -2.70 -7.61
N GLU A 126 3.11 -1.60 -6.96
CA GLU A 126 4.08 -0.64 -7.46
C GLU A 126 5.48 -1.27 -7.62
N GLU A 127 5.92 -2.11 -6.66
CA GLU A 127 7.23 -2.75 -6.68
C GLU A 127 7.40 -3.67 -7.90
N ASP A 128 6.39 -4.48 -8.21
CA ASP A 128 6.39 -5.36 -9.37
C ASP A 128 6.42 -4.57 -10.69
N LEU A 129 5.69 -3.46 -10.75
CA LEU A 129 5.72 -2.57 -11.92
C LEU A 129 7.09 -1.90 -12.07
N ASP A 130 7.69 -1.43 -10.98
CA ASP A 130 9.02 -0.82 -10.95
C ASP A 130 10.09 -1.78 -11.48
N LEU A 131 10.03 -3.04 -11.04
CA LEU A 131 10.91 -4.10 -11.54
C LEU A 131 10.70 -4.36 -13.04
N HIS A 132 9.45 -4.41 -13.48
CA HIS A 132 9.12 -4.69 -14.88
C HIS A 132 9.56 -3.57 -15.83
N ILE A 133 9.43 -2.32 -15.45
CA ILE A 133 9.87 -1.17 -16.25
C ILE A 133 11.36 -0.88 -16.11
N HIS A 134 12.07 -1.55 -15.22
CA HIS A 134 13.47 -1.29 -14.87
C HIS A 134 13.68 0.16 -14.41
N LYS A 135 12.83 0.66 -13.53
CA LYS A 135 12.80 2.04 -13.04
C LYS A 135 14.17 2.56 -12.65
N LYS A 136 14.96 1.79 -11.88
CA LYS A 136 16.31 2.17 -11.46
C LYS A 136 17.23 2.51 -12.62
N LEU A 137 17.17 1.77 -13.73
CA LEU A 137 17.95 2.08 -14.93
C LEU A 137 17.48 3.37 -15.60
N LEU A 138 16.20 3.62 -15.63
CA LEU A 138 15.64 4.83 -16.22
C LEU A 138 15.98 6.07 -15.40
N GLU A 139 16.03 5.94 -14.08
CA GLU A 139 16.42 7.01 -13.15
C GLU A 139 17.90 7.37 -13.25
N MET A 140 18.76 6.48 -13.76
CA MET A 140 20.18 6.77 -14.03
C MET A 140 20.40 7.57 -15.33
N ALA A 141 19.44 7.61 -16.24
CA ALA A 141 19.62 8.26 -17.54
C ALA A 141 19.93 9.79 -17.46
N PRO A 142 19.28 10.58 -16.59
CA PRO A 142 19.62 11.99 -16.38
C PRO A 142 21.07 12.21 -15.97
N ASP A 143 21.58 11.35 -15.09
CA ASP A 143 22.98 11.42 -14.63
C ASP A 143 23.96 11.07 -15.75
N LEU A 144 23.59 10.11 -16.61
CA LEU A 144 24.36 9.79 -17.80
C LEU A 144 24.43 10.99 -18.77
N PHE A 145 23.33 11.69 -19.03
CA PHE A 145 23.34 12.89 -19.88
C PHE A 145 24.26 13.95 -19.33
N THR A 146 24.18 14.22 -18.04
CA THR A 146 25.02 15.21 -17.37
C THR A 146 26.47 14.78 -17.39
N SER A 147 26.76 13.51 -17.11
CA SER A 147 28.12 12.96 -17.14
C SER A 147 28.76 13.01 -18.55
N ILE A 148 27.97 12.70 -19.59
CA ILE A 148 28.42 12.82 -21.00
C ILE A 148 28.69 14.30 -21.35
N GLY A 149 27.82 15.21 -20.86
CA GLY A 149 28.06 16.64 -21.03
C GLY A 149 29.38 17.11 -20.40
N ILE A 150 29.63 16.72 -19.14
CA ILE A 150 30.87 17.02 -18.41
C ILE A 150 32.09 16.40 -19.13
N LEU A 151 31.99 15.13 -19.51
CA LEU A 151 33.04 14.48 -20.28
C LEU A 151 33.36 15.28 -21.56
N GLY A 152 32.33 15.74 -22.26
CA GLY A 152 32.47 16.58 -23.44
C GLY A 152 33.21 17.89 -23.16
N THR A 153 33.01 18.51 -21.99
CA THR A 153 33.74 19.70 -21.59
C THR A 153 35.23 19.41 -21.45
N PHE A 154 35.59 18.34 -20.75
CA PHE A 154 37.01 18.00 -20.58
C PHE A 154 37.69 17.66 -21.90
N VAL A 155 37.05 16.86 -22.75
CA VAL A 155 37.61 16.47 -24.04
C VAL A 155 37.72 17.70 -24.96
N GLY A 156 36.72 18.61 -24.95
CA GLY A 156 36.76 19.85 -25.72
C GLY A 156 37.89 20.76 -25.29
N LEU A 157 38.14 20.91 -23.99
CA LEU A 157 39.27 21.70 -23.47
C LEU A 157 40.61 21.07 -23.82
N VAL A 158 40.78 19.76 -23.65
CA VAL A 158 42.03 19.06 -24.03
C VAL A 158 42.31 19.20 -25.52
N TRP A 159 41.23 19.07 -26.33
CA TRP A 159 41.38 19.27 -27.79
C TRP A 159 41.80 20.69 -28.15
N GLY A 160 41.21 21.72 -27.51
CA GLY A 160 41.57 23.12 -27.71
C GLY A 160 42.98 23.44 -27.25
N LEU A 161 43.48 22.77 -26.20
CA LEU A 161 44.84 22.95 -25.67
C LEU A 161 45.91 22.19 -26.47
N LYS A 162 45.56 21.20 -27.27
CA LYS A 162 46.48 20.30 -27.97
C LYS A 162 47.48 21.06 -28.85
N ASP A 163 46.97 22.08 -29.55
CA ASP A 163 47.76 22.84 -30.52
C ASP A 163 48.24 24.16 -29.96
N PHE A 164 48.12 24.39 -28.63
CA PHE A 164 48.57 25.63 -28.00
C PHE A 164 50.11 25.71 -27.92
N GLN A 165 50.69 26.70 -28.59
CA GLN A 165 52.15 26.91 -28.68
C GLN A 165 52.50 28.28 -28.11
N PRO A 166 53.08 28.36 -26.90
CA PRO A 166 53.51 29.65 -26.33
C PRO A 166 54.87 30.18 -26.83
N ALA A 167 55.49 29.54 -27.85
CA ALA A 167 56.85 29.76 -28.23
C ALA A 167 57.16 31.18 -28.83
N ASN A 168 56.22 31.78 -29.56
CA ASN A 168 56.30 33.13 -30.06
C ASN A 168 54.95 33.79 -30.23
N TYR A 169 54.89 35.12 -30.41
CA TYR A 169 53.64 35.88 -30.44
C TYR A 169 52.68 35.46 -31.56
N GLU A 170 53.18 35.15 -32.75
CA GLU A 170 52.36 34.74 -33.89
C GLU A 170 51.77 33.33 -33.67
N ALA A 171 52.56 32.36 -33.22
CA ALA A 171 52.14 31.02 -32.90
C ALA A 171 51.14 31.01 -31.71
N MET A 172 51.40 31.87 -30.72
CA MET A 172 50.48 32.04 -29.61
C MET A 172 49.13 32.62 -30.07
N THR A 173 49.15 33.67 -30.91
CA THR A 173 47.91 34.29 -31.41
C THR A 173 47.06 33.30 -32.26
N SER A 174 47.70 32.52 -33.12
CA SER A 174 46.99 31.48 -33.92
C SER A 174 46.47 30.33 -33.08
N SER A 175 47.21 29.90 -32.05
CA SER A 175 46.79 28.83 -31.16
C SER A 175 45.69 29.22 -30.18
N VAL A 176 45.53 30.51 -29.85
CA VAL A 176 44.40 31.04 -29.09
C VAL A 176 43.06 30.78 -29.79
N SER A 177 43.04 30.89 -31.13
CA SER A 177 41.80 30.57 -31.87
C SER A 177 41.38 29.14 -31.69
N SER A 178 42.30 28.17 -31.76
CA SER A 178 41.99 26.73 -31.50
C SER A 178 41.55 26.49 -30.06
N LEU A 179 42.15 27.20 -29.11
CA LEU A 179 41.74 27.12 -27.71
C LEU A 179 40.29 27.63 -27.52
N VAL A 180 39.96 28.77 -28.11
CA VAL A 180 38.60 29.34 -28.05
C VAL A 180 37.58 28.40 -28.70
N ASP A 181 37.92 27.75 -29.80
CA ASP A 181 37.03 26.77 -30.43
C ASP A 181 36.85 25.53 -29.58
N GLY A 182 37.89 25.05 -28.89
CA GLY A 182 37.77 23.97 -27.89
C GLY A 182 36.87 24.35 -26.71
N ILE A 183 36.96 25.58 -26.22
CA ILE A 183 36.10 26.11 -25.16
C ILE A 183 34.64 26.18 -25.63
N LYS A 184 34.37 26.64 -26.85
CA LYS A 184 32.99 26.65 -27.42
C LYS A 184 32.39 25.26 -27.44
N VAL A 185 33.15 24.25 -27.90
CA VAL A 185 32.71 22.84 -27.92
C VAL A 185 32.41 22.38 -26.50
N ALA A 186 33.32 22.66 -25.56
CA ALA A 186 33.16 22.27 -24.17
C ALA A 186 31.83 22.78 -23.56
N PHE A 187 31.55 24.08 -23.72
CA PHE A 187 30.29 24.65 -23.20
C PHE A 187 29.05 24.08 -23.88
N LEU A 188 29.08 23.88 -25.20
CA LEU A 188 27.93 23.33 -25.92
C LEU A 188 27.57 21.93 -25.47
N THR A 189 28.53 21.04 -25.31
CA THR A 189 28.29 19.67 -24.86
C THR A 189 27.69 19.63 -23.45
N SER A 190 28.13 20.52 -22.55
CA SER A 190 27.56 20.64 -21.22
C SER A 190 26.09 21.11 -21.26
N ILE A 191 25.78 22.12 -22.06
CA ILE A 191 24.42 22.62 -22.25
C ILE A 191 23.50 21.50 -22.76
N TYR A 192 23.97 20.68 -23.71
CA TYR A 192 23.18 19.56 -24.21
C TYR A 192 22.92 18.53 -23.11
N GLY A 193 23.94 18.13 -22.36
CA GLY A 193 23.79 17.19 -21.25
C GLY A 193 22.74 17.64 -20.26
N ILE A 194 22.79 18.89 -19.81
CA ILE A 194 21.87 19.50 -18.86
C ILE A 194 20.44 19.60 -19.46
N ALA A 195 20.32 20.12 -20.69
CA ALA A 195 19.01 20.31 -21.31
C ALA A 195 18.26 18.98 -21.53
N PHE A 196 18.95 17.97 -22.04
CA PHE A 196 18.36 16.64 -22.22
C PHE A 196 18.05 15.96 -20.89
N SER A 197 18.89 16.15 -19.86
CA SER A 197 18.65 15.64 -18.50
C SER A 197 17.35 16.21 -17.92
N ILE A 198 17.14 17.52 -18.00
CA ILE A 198 15.94 18.20 -17.48
C ILE A 198 14.68 17.70 -18.19
N VAL A 199 14.69 17.65 -19.53
CA VAL A 199 13.52 17.24 -20.30
C VAL A 199 13.22 15.77 -20.09
N TYR A 200 14.24 14.92 -20.04
CA TYR A 200 14.06 13.49 -19.75
C TYR A 200 13.46 13.26 -18.37
N THR A 201 14.01 13.91 -17.34
CA THR A 201 13.51 13.79 -15.96
C THR A 201 12.06 14.21 -15.84
N SER A 202 11.71 15.34 -16.46
CA SER A 202 10.33 15.84 -16.46
C SER A 202 9.37 14.85 -17.15
N GLY A 203 9.75 14.33 -18.31
CA GLY A 203 8.96 13.36 -19.06
C GLY A 203 8.80 12.04 -18.30
N MET A 204 9.88 11.51 -17.75
CA MET A 204 9.89 10.27 -16.98
C MET A 204 9.00 10.37 -15.73
N LYS A 205 9.15 11.45 -14.94
CA LYS A 205 8.32 11.68 -13.76
C LYS A 205 6.83 11.80 -14.10
N SER A 206 6.50 12.48 -15.20
CA SER A 206 5.12 12.62 -15.66
C SER A 206 4.49 11.28 -16.08
N GLU A 207 5.24 10.42 -16.77
CA GLU A 207 4.74 9.10 -17.17
C GLU A 207 4.63 8.16 -15.97
N TYR A 208 5.59 8.23 -15.04
CA TYR A 208 5.57 7.44 -13.81
C TYR A 208 4.40 7.83 -12.89
N SER A 209 4.16 9.13 -12.69
CA SER A 209 2.98 9.60 -11.95
C SER A 209 1.67 9.10 -12.57
N ALA A 210 1.57 9.09 -13.91
CA ALA A 210 0.41 8.55 -14.57
C ALA A 210 0.27 7.02 -14.38
N LEU A 211 1.37 6.30 -14.30
CA LEU A 211 1.36 4.86 -14.03
C LEU A 211 0.85 4.56 -12.62
N THR A 212 1.40 5.25 -11.62
CA THR A 212 1.00 5.05 -10.21
C THR A 212 -0.43 5.52 -9.95
N GLU A 213 -0.86 6.65 -10.53
CA GLU A 213 -2.26 7.12 -10.44
C GLU A 213 -3.25 6.09 -11.02
N ASN A 214 -2.94 5.50 -12.19
CA ASN A 214 -3.82 4.50 -12.79
C ASN A 214 -3.76 3.16 -12.08
N LEU A 215 -2.62 2.79 -11.46
CA LEU A 215 -2.54 1.63 -10.59
C LEU A 215 -3.47 1.79 -9.40
N GLN A 216 -3.38 2.91 -8.68
CA GLN A 216 -4.27 3.19 -7.55
C GLN A 216 -5.73 3.22 -7.97
N LEU A 217 -6.05 3.89 -9.09
CA LEU A 217 -7.41 3.90 -9.61
C LEU A 217 -7.93 2.49 -9.89
N PHE A 218 -7.10 1.62 -10.47
CA PHE A 218 -7.47 0.23 -10.72
C PHE A 218 -7.71 -0.53 -9.39
N LEU A 219 -6.80 -0.43 -8.43
CA LEU A 219 -6.92 -1.09 -7.13
C LEU A 219 -8.15 -0.62 -6.37
N ASP A 220 -8.42 0.69 -6.33
CA ASP A 220 -9.59 1.27 -5.68
C ASP A 220 -10.90 0.77 -6.32
N LYS A 221 -10.95 0.72 -7.67
CA LYS A 221 -12.11 0.19 -8.38
C LYS A 221 -12.26 -1.31 -8.16
N PHE A 222 -11.17 -2.06 -8.18
CA PHE A 222 -11.17 -3.49 -7.90
C PHE A 222 -11.69 -3.79 -6.49
N HIS A 223 -11.19 -3.10 -5.48
CA HIS A 223 -11.66 -3.26 -4.10
C HIS A 223 -13.10 -2.83 -3.90
N THR A 224 -13.56 -1.85 -4.66
CA THR A 224 -14.96 -1.38 -4.58
C THR A 224 -15.94 -2.33 -5.26
N TYR A 225 -15.63 -2.81 -6.45
CA TYR A 225 -16.59 -3.52 -7.30
C TYR A 225 -16.39 -5.03 -7.36
N VAL A 226 -15.20 -5.54 -7.07
CA VAL A 226 -14.88 -6.96 -7.25
C VAL A 226 -14.69 -7.67 -5.92
N MET A 227 -13.75 -7.22 -5.11
CA MET A 227 -13.42 -7.84 -3.83
C MET A 227 -12.79 -6.81 -2.90
N PRO A 228 -13.31 -6.68 -1.66
CA PRO A 228 -12.70 -5.78 -0.67
C PRO A 228 -11.22 -6.14 -0.44
N SER A 229 -10.42 -5.16 -0.04
CA SER A 229 -9.02 -5.39 0.36
C SER A 229 -8.94 -6.39 1.51
N ALA A 230 -7.82 -7.09 1.62
CA ALA A 230 -7.58 -8.07 2.69
C ALA A 230 -7.79 -7.46 4.08
N GLU A 231 -7.42 -6.21 4.27
CA GLU A 231 -7.65 -5.47 5.51
C GLU A 231 -9.14 -5.28 5.80
N THR A 232 -9.90 -4.82 4.81
CA THR A 232 -11.35 -4.62 4.95
C THR A 232 -12.08 -5.95 5.19
N GLU A 233 -11.68 -7.02 4.49
CA GLU A 233 -12.29 -8.35 4.67
C GLU A 233 -11.97 -8.92 6.05
N SER A 234 -10.75 -8.80 6.52
CA SER A 234 -10.36 -9.19 7.88
C SER A 234 -11.16 -8.45 8.94
N MET A 235 -11.36 -7.14 8.75
CA MET A 235 -12.18 -6.33 9.64
C MET A 235 -13.65 -6.78 9.63
N ASN A 236 -14.22 -7.06 8.46
CA ASN A 236 -15.58 -7.55 8.32
C ASN A 236 -15.77 -8.92 8.99
N LEU A 237 -14.80 -9.82 8.86
CA LEU A 237 -14.81 -11.13 9.54
C LEU A 237 -14.74 -10.98 11.05
N LEU A 238 -13.91 -10.06 11.56
CA LEU A 238 -13.84 -9.75 13.00
C LEU A 238 -15.17 -9.21 13.51
N VAL A 239 -15.79 -8.25 12.81
CA VAL A 239 -17.10 -7.68 13.18
C VAL A 239 -18.19 -8.74 13.12
N ALA A 240 -18.20 -9.61 12.10
CA ALA A 240 -19.15 -10.72 11.99
C ALA A 240 -18.96 -11.74 13.13
N SER A 241 -17.72 -12.08 13.47
CA SER A 241 -17.40 -12.96 14.60
C SER A 241 -17.88 -12.38 15.93
N GLN A 242 -17.64 -11.08 16.16
CA GLN A 242 -18.08 -10.39 17.37
C GLN A 242 -19.61 -10.31 17.46
N LYS A 243 -20.28 -10.08 16.33
CA LYS A 243 -21.76 -10.08 16.27
C LYS A 243 -22.33 -11.48 16.58
N ASN A 244 -21.74 -12.53 16.03
CA ASN A 244 -22.13 -13.92 16.30
C ASN A 244 -21.90 -14.28 17.77
N GLN A 245 -20.79 -13.86 18.34
CA GLN A 245 -20.47 -14.08 19.75
C GLN A 245 -21.44 -13.33 20.67
N THR A 246 -21.81 -12.10 20.33
CA THR A 246 -22.81 -11.33 21.06
C THR A 246 -24.21 -12.01 20.98
N ALA A 247 -24.58 -12.50 19.79
CA ALA A 247 -25.83 -13.22 19.60
C ALA A 247 -25.86 -14.53 20.41
N ALA A 248 -24.78 -15.30 20.42
CA ALA A 248 -24.63 -16.51 21.22
C ALA A 248 -24.72 -16.23 22.74
N MET A 249 -24.06 -15.12 23.19
CA MET A 249 -24.17 -14.68 24.59
C MET A 249 -25.61 -14.29 24.98
N ASN A 250 -26.30 -13.54 24.12
CA ASN A 250 -27.68 -13.16 24.37
C ASN A 250 -28.60 -14.40 24.44
N GLN A 251 -28.44 -15.35 23.53
CA GLN A 251 -29.16 -16.60 23.52
C GLN A 251 -28.86 -17.43 24.78
N MET A 252 -27.62 -17.47 25.23
CA MET A 252 -27.22 -18.17 26.46
C MET A 252 -27.81 -17.49 27.69
N ALA A 253 -27.82 -16.15 27.73
CA ALA A 253 -28.45 -15.38 28.81
C ALA A 253 -29.99 -15.62 28.88
N GLU A 254 -30.64 -15.64 27.73
CA GLU A 254 -32.09 -15.94 27.63
C GLU A 254 -32.41 -17.37 28.09
N GLN A 255 -31.68 -18.36 27.59
CA GLN A 255 -31.85 -19.77 28.01
C GLN A 255 -31.56 -19.95 29.51
N PHE A 256 -30.55 -19.24 30.01
CA PHE A 256 -30.21 -19.26 31.43
C PHE A 256 -31.35 -18.66 32.27
N SER A 257 -31.89 -17.51 31.84
CA SER A 257 -33.03 -16.86 32.51
C SER A 257 -34.28 -17.78 32.54
N VAL A 258 -34.61 -18.41 31.41
CA VAL A 258 -35.73 -19.33 31.30
C VAL A 258 -35.53 -20.57 32.17
N LYS A 259 -34.36 -21.20 32.12
CA LYS A 259 -34.05 -22.38 32.96
C LYS A 259 -34.04 -22.05 34.43
N MET A 260 -33.61 -20.87 34.80
CA MET A 260 -33.60 -20.38 36.15
C MET A 260 -35.02 -20.16 36.65
N ALA A 261 -35.91 -19.51 35.86
CA ALA A 261 -37.32 -19.34 36.19
C ALA A 261 -38.02 -20.68 36.36
N ASP A 262 -37.79 -21.63 35.43
CA ASP A 262 -38.36 -23.00 35.51
C ASP A 262 -37.87 -23.77 36.75
N SER A 263 -36.59 -23.63 37.10
CA SER A 263 -36.02 -24.23 38.30
C SER A 263 -36.61 -23.63 39.59
N PHE A 264 -36.76 -22.28 39.59
CA PHE A 264 -37.42 -21.58 40.69
C PHE A 264 -38.87 -22.05 40.86
N GLU A 265 -39.64 -22.16 39.78
CA GLU A 265 -41.00 -22.62 39.79
C GLU A 265 -41.10 -24.07 40.29
N LYS A 266 -40.22 -24.97 39.80
CA LYS A 266 -40.22 -26.39 40.20
C LYS A 266 -39.80 -26.64 41.65
N VAL A 267 -38.97 -25.79 42.22
CA VAL A 267 -38.46 -25.97 43.59
C VAL A 267 -39.26 -25.15 44.59
N ILE A 268 -39.59 -23.92 44.26
CA ILE A 268 -40.25 -23.00 45.19
C ILE A 268 -41.74 -23.30 45.29
N THR A 269 -42.45 -23.54 44.18
CA THR A 269 -43.87 -23.80 44.17
C THR A 269 -44.28 -25.07 44.99
N PRO A 270 -43.59 -26.24 44.82
CA PRO A 270 -43.86 -27.40 45.66
C PRO A 270 -43.44 -27.17 47.09
N THR A 271 -42.42 -26.40 47.37
CA THR A 271 -41.98 -26.11 48.74
C THR A 271 -43.02 -25.21 49.47
N PHE A 272 -43.50 -24.15 48.79
CA PHE A 272 -44.58 -23.32 49.31
C PHE A 272 -45.90 -24.14 49.49
N LYS A 273 -46.22 -25.03 48.55
CA LYS A 273 -47.38 -25.89 48.68
C LYS A 273 -47.27 -26.84 49.88
N LYS A 274 -46.10 -27.48 50.06
CA LYS A 274 -45.83 -28.32 51.25
C LYS A 274 -45.87 -27.50 52.54
N MET A 275 -45.40 -26.26 52.50
CA MET A 275 -45.50 -25.34 53.65
C MET A 275 -46.93 -24.99 53.98
N ASN A 276 -47.75 -24.67 52.97
CA ASN A 276 -49.16 -24.36 53.15
C ASN A 276 -49.96 -25.60 53.67
N ASP A 277 -49.72 -26.78 53.10
CA ASP A 277 -50.30 -28.04 53.54
C ASP A 277 -49.88 -28.40 54.99
N SER A 278 -48.60 -28.09 55.34
CA SER A 278 -48.10 -28.26 56.72
C SER A 278 -48.73 -27.27 57.69
N LEU A 279 -48.90 -26.01 57.26
CA LEU A 279 -49.58 -24.98 58.05
C LEU A 279 -51.06 -25.29 58.24
N ASP A 280 -51.77 -25.78 57.20
CA ASP A 280 -53.14 -26.23 57.28
C ASP A 280 -53.30 -27.46 58.24
N THR A 281 -52.32 -28.37 58.17
CA THR A 281 -52.29 -29.55 59.12
C THR A 281 -51.97 -29.05 60.53
N LEU A 282 -51.14 -28.07 60.70
CA LEU A 282 -50.87 -27.44 62.02
C LEU A 282 -52.07 -26.69 62.55
N VAL A 283 -52.76 -25.89 61.76
CA VAL A 283 -53.95 -25.15 62.13
C VAL A 283 -55.10 -26.16 62.56
N SER A 284 -55.22 -27.27 61.87
CA SER A 284 -56.21 -28.34 62.21
C SER A 284 -55.78 -29.14 63.46
N SER A 285 -54.49 -29.21 63.81
CA SER A 285 -53.97 -29.95 64.97
C SER A 285 -53.72 -29.11 66.21
N VAL A 286 -53.68 -27.77 66.11
CA VAL A 286 -53.41 -26.81 67.21
C VAL A 286 -54.57 -26.74 68.23
N THR A 287 -55.72 -27.42 67.95
CA THR A 287 -56.76 -27.52 68.98
C THR A 287 -56.42 -28.51 70.11
N LYS A 288 -55.32 -29.25 70.04
CA LYS A 288 -54.84 -30.10 71.15
C LYS A 288 -53.29 -30.37 70.98
N CYS A 289 -52.56 -29.69 71.81
CA CYS A 289 -51.17 -30.01 72.20
C CYS A 289 -49.99 -29.47 71.39
N GLN A 290 -49.26 -28.58 72.06
CA GLN A 290 -47.84 -28.42 72.16
C GLN A 290 -47.11 -27.43 71.21
N GLU A 291 -46.78 -26.33 71.84
CA GLU A 291 -45.88 -25.22 71.35
C GLU A 291 -44.48 -25.72 70.91
N ASP A 292 -44.02 -26.84 71.48
CA ASP A 292 -42.67 -27.39 71.17
C ASP A 292 -42.57 -28.12 69.80
N ALA A 293 -43.62 -28.83 69.39
CA ALA A 293 -43.65 -29.54 68.12
C ALA A 293 -43.76 -28.58 66.91
N VAL A 294 -44.43 -27.43 67.07
CA VAL A 294 -44.46 -26.36 66.03
C VAL A 294 -43.13 -25.72 65.80
N LYS A 295 -42.42 -25.56 66.90
CA LYS A 295 -41.05 -24.96 66.83
C LYS A 295 -40.06 -25.89 66.15
N GLU A 296 -40.11 -27.22 66.43
CA GLU A 296 -39.21 -28.19 65.82
C GLU A 296 -39.46 -28.36 64.31
N ILE A 297 -40.70 -28.34 63.86
CA ILE A 297 -41.12 -28.42 62.46
C ILE A 297 -40.72 -27.13 61.73
N LEU A 298 -40.86 -25.94 62.34
CA LEU A 298 -40.45 -24.64 61.78
C LEU A 298 -38.94 -24.55 61.65
N ASP A 299 -38.20 -25.00 62.68
CA ASP A 299 -36.74 -25.02 62.64
C ASP A 299 -36.17 -25.98 61.56
N ALA A 300 -36.76 -27.17 61.43
CA ALA A 300 -36.47 -28.17 60.41
C ALA A 300 -36.71 -27.57 58.98
N PHE A 301 -37.87 -26.94 58.81
CA PHE A 301 -38.28 -26.32 57.54
C PHE A 301 -37.36 -25.15 57.18
N LEU A 302 -37.07 -24.24 58.11
CA LEU A 302 -36.17 -23.13 57.88
C LEU A 302 -34.73 -23.61 57.53
N LYS A 303 -34.30 -24.68 58.19
CA LYS A 303 -32.99 -25.27 57.90
C LYS A 303 -32.93 -25.89 56.52
N GLU A 304 -33.95 -26.65 56.09
CA GLU A 304 -34.03 -27.26 54.77
C GLU A 304 -34.13 -26.20 53.65
N MET A 305 -34.94 -25.17 53.88
CA MET A 305 -35.09 -24.03 52.98
C MET A 305 -33.79 -23.26 52.86
N ASN A 306 -33.12 -22.96 53.98
CA ASN A 306 -31.86 -22.21 53.98
C ASN A 306 -30.74 -23.00 53.23
N THR A 307 -30.66 -24.32 53.46
CA THR A 307 -29.70 -25.18 52.79
C THR A 307 -29.97 -25.27 51.28
N SER A 308 -31.25 -25.38 50.88
CA SER A 308 -31.63 -25.44 49.45
C SER A 308 -31.36 -24.11 48.74
N PHE A 309 -31.66 -22.98 49.37
CA PHE A 309 -31.34 -21.67 48.83
C PHE A 309 -29.84 -21.43 48.77
N GLU A 310 -29.07 -21.81 49.79
CA GLU A 310 -27.62 -21.63 49.83
C GLU A 310 -26.94 -22.37 48.69
N ILE A 311 -27.33 -23.61 48.40
CA ILE A 311 -26.80 -24.39 47.28
C ILE A 311 -27.11 -23.72 45.94
N GLN A 312 -28.39 -23.31 45.74
CA GLN A 312 -28.84 -22.74 44.47
C GLN A 312 -28.25 -21.35 44.24
N PHE A 313 -28.13 -20.52 45.29
CA PHE A 313 -27.45 -19.23 45.17
C PHE A 313 -25.95 -19.38 44.97
N ALA A 314 -25.30 -20.40 45.55
CA ALA A 314 -23.91 -20.72 45.31
C ALA A 314 -23.68 -21.16 43.86
N ASP A 315 -24.51 -21.99 43.30
CA ASP A 315 -24.42 -22.43 41.90
C ASP A 315 -24.73 -21.32 40.91
N PHE A 316 -25.71 -20.45 41.23
CA PHE A 316 -25.96 -19.22 40.50
C PHE A 316 -24.77 -18.27 40.54
N GLY A 317 -24.18 -18.05 41.72
CA GLY A 317 -22.98 -17.24 41.86
C GLY A 317 -21.79 -17.76 41.04
N LYS A 318 -21.62 -19.10 41.00
CA LYS A 318 -20.60 -19.72 40.15
C LYS A 318 -20.86 -19.50 38.65
N ALA A 319 -22.12 -19.66 38.21
CA ALA A 319 -22.49 -19.46 36.82
C ALA A 319 -22.29 -17.99 36.39
N LEU A 320 -22.64 -17.03 37.25
CA LEU A 320 -22.39 -15.61 37.02
C LEU A 320 -20.91 -15.28 36.99
N THR A 321 -20.10 -15.90 37.85
CA THR A 321 -18.66 -15.72 37.86
C THR A 321 -18.04 -16.25 36.57
N GLN A 322 -18.43 -17.44 36.12
CA GLN A 322 -17.97 -18.01 34.86
C GLN A 322 -18.34 -17.16 33.65
N LEU A 323 -19.57 -16.61 33.64
CA LEU A 323 -20.00 -15.68 32.58
C LEU A 323 -19.17 -14.40 32.58
N LYS A 324 -18.93 -13.82 33.79
CA LYS A 324 -18.11 -12.64 33.95
C LYS A 324 -16.65 -12.91 33.50
N ASP A 325 -16.08 -14.04 33.89
CA ASP A 325 -14.72 -14.41 33.52
C ASP A 325 -14.60 -14.60 32.00
N ALA A 326 -15.54 -15.34 31.38
CA ALA A 326 -15.58 -15.49 29.93
C ALA A 326 -15.74 -14.16 29.18
N GLN A 327 -16.54 -13.24 29.71
CA GLN A 327 -16.70 -11.90 29.13
C GLN A 327 -15.44 -11.06 29.28
N THR A 328 -14.77 -11.17 30.42
CA THR A 328 -13.50 -10.49 30.67
C THR A 328 -12.40 -11.01 29.75
N ASP A 329 -12.31 -12.34 29.59
CA ASP A 329 -11.33 -12.97 28.70
C ASP A 329 -11.58 -12.57 27.24
N ASN A 330 -12.81 -12.52 26.81
CA ASN A 330 -13.18 -12.08 25.47
C ASN A 330 -12.83 -10.59 25.25
N THR A 331 -13.12 -9.75 26.24
CA THR A 331 -12.76 -8.32 26.17
C THR A 331 -11.24 -8.14 26.12
N ASN A 332 -10.52 -8.88 26.93
CA ASN A 332 -9.05 -8.85 26.94
C ASN A 332 -8.47 -9.34 25.61
N TYR A 333 -9.00 -10.43 25.05
CA TYR A 333 -8.58 -10.95 23.76
C TYR A 333 -8.81 -9.92 22.65
N THR A 334 -9.99 -9.33 22.61
CA THR A 334 -10.33 -8.29 21.62
C THR A 334 -9.45 -7.05 21.79
N THR A 335 -9.21 -6.61 23.03
CA THR A 335 -8.32 -5.48 23.32
C THR A 335 -6.89 -5.76 22.91
N ASN A 336 -6.38 -6.96 23.19
CA ASN A 336 -5.02 -7.36 22.79
C ASN A 336 -4.89 -7.44 21.27
N LEU A 337 -5.92 -7.92 20.57
CA LEU A 337 -5.95 -7.96 19.13
C LEU A 337 -5.91 -6.53 18.52
N TYR A 338 -6.74 -5.62 19.04
CA TYR A 338 -6.71 -4.22 18.64
C TYR A 338 -5.37 -3.53 18.92
N GLN A 339 -4.76 -3.82 20.07
CA GLN A 339 -3.45 -3.29 20.40
C GLN A 339 -2.35 -3.84 19.49
N ALA A 340 -2.41 -5.14 19.17
CA ALA A 340 -1.47 -5.77 18.25
C ALA A 340 -1.60 -5.20 16.83
N MET A 341 -2.82 -5.05 16.32
CA MET A 341 -3.10 -4.43 15.01
C MET A 341 -2.67 -2.95 14.99
N SER A 342 -3.01 -2.18 16.02
CA SER A 342 -2.60 -0.77 16.13
C SER A 342 -1.10 -0.62 16.22
N LYS A 343 -0.42 -1.54 16.91
CA LYS A 343 1.04 -1.56 16.99
C LYS A 343 1.66 -1.92 15.63
N GLN A 344 1.17 -2.94 14.95
CA GLN A 344 1.65 -3.31 13.62
C GLN A 344 1.49 -2.16 12.62
N LEU A 345 0.33 -1.50 12.64
CA LEU A 345 0.08 -0.33 11.81
C LEU A 345 1.03 0.83 12.16
N SER A 346 1.21 1.11 13.47
CA SER A 346 2.14 2.15 13.93
C SER A 346 3.59 1.83 13.56
N ASP A 347 4.00 0.59 13.72
CA ASP A 347 5.36 0.14 13.38
C ASP A 347 5.60 0.25 11.87
N ALA A 348 4.63 -0.13 11.03
CA ALA A 348 4.67 0.04 9.59
C ALA A 348 4.73 1.52 9.17
N TYR A 349 3.96 2.39 9.82
CA TYR A 349 4.04 3.84 9.58
C TYR A 349 5.40 4.43 9.97
N VAL A 350 5.97 4.01 11.10
CA VAL A 350 7.29 4.46 11.56
C VAL A 350 8.39 3.97 10.62
N GLU A 351 8.32 2.73 10.16
CA GLU A 351 9.26 2.16 9.19
C GLU A 351 9.19 2.89 7.85
N HIS A 352 7.97 3.16 7.38
CA HIS A 352 7.75 3.94 6.16
C HIS A 352 8.27 5.38 6.31
N GLU A 353 8.01 6.04 7.45
CA GLU A 353 8.52 7.39 7.72
C GLU A 353 10.06 7.41 7.80
N GLN A 354 10.67 6.41 8.43
CA GLN A 354 12.13 6.28 8.50
C GLN A 354 12.74 6.03 7.11
N THR A 355 12.10 5.19 6.31
CA THR A 355 12.53 4.92 4.93
C THR A 355 12.41 6.17 4.07
N MET A 356 11.32 6.91 4.19
CA MET A 356 11.12 8.20 3.53
C MET A 356 12.15 9.23 3.97
N LYS A 357 12.42 9.36 5.28
CA LYS A 357 13.47 10.27 5.79
C LYS A 357 14.83 9.91 5.26
N LYS A 358 15.18 8.62 5.26
CA LYS A 358 16.47 8.15 4.75
C LYS A 358 16.62 8.44 3.25
N MET A 359 15.57 8.21 2.46
CA MET A 359 15.57 8.58 1.04
C MET A 359 15.72 10.09 0.81
N ILE A 360 15.05 10.91 1.64
CA ILE A 360 15.16 12.37 1.58
C ILE A 360 16.57 12.83 1.98
N GLU A 361 17.15 12.27 3.04
CA GLU A 361 18.52 12.57 3.48
C GLU A 361 19.57 12.15 2.45
N GLU A 362 19.44 10.95 1.87
CA GLU A 362 20.30 10.47 0.79
C GLU A 362 20.18 11.36 -0.45
N SER A 363 18.95 11.71 -0.85
CA SER A 363 18.70 12.63 -1.98
C SER A 363 19.26 14.03 -1.71
N THR A 364 19.09 14.54 -0.48
CA THR A 364 19.61 15.87 -0.10
C THR A 364 21.13 15.84 0.05
N GLY A 365 21.69 14.73 0.55
CA GLY A 365 23.14 14.49 0.63
C GLY A 365 23.78 14.48 -0.75
N LEU A 366 23.21 13.74 -1.69
CA LEU A 366 23.64 13.69 -3.09
C LEU A 366 23.54 15.07 -3.76
N GLN A 367 22.44 15.82 -3.52
CA GLN A 367 22.30 17.18 -4.03
C GLN A 367 23.36 18.13 -3.46
N LYS A 368 23.68 18.01 -2.16
CA LYS A 368 24.68 18.84 -1.49
C LYS A 368 26.10 18.51 -1.97
N GLU A 369 26.41 17.25 -2.19
CA GLU A 369 27.67 16.79 -2.74
C GLU A 369 27.83 17.25 -4.21
N TYR A 370 26.72 17.22 -4.96
CA TYR A 370 26.66 17.73 -6.33
C TYR A 370 26.88 19.26 -6.39
N ILE A 371 26.29 20.02 -5.49
CA ILE A 371 26.47 21.48 -5.38
C ILE A 371 27.91 21.81 -4.93
N LEU A 372 28.46 21.06 -3.96
CA LEU A 372 29.84 21.24 -3.51
C LEU A 372 30.84 20.90 -4.61
N SER A 373 30.60 19.87 -5.43
CA SER A 373 31.44 19.55 -6.59
C SER A 373 31.39 20.64 -7.67
N LEU A 374 30.25 21.34 -7.79
CA LEU A 374 30.09 22.47 -8.71
C LEU A 374 30.75 23.76 -8.23
N ILE A 375 30.94 23.94 -6.93
CA ILE A 375 31.56 25.13 -6.32
C ILE A 375 33.10 24.98 -6.24
N HIS A 376 33.63 23.77 -6.28
CA HIS A 376 35.06 23.49 -6.24
C HIS A 376 35.71 23.38 -7.64
N ILE A 377 34.98 23.66 -8.71
CA ILE A 377 35.47 23.89 -10.07
C ILE A 377 35.41 25.40 -10.36
#